data_2a7ce587227f3aec41c7494595078e9e
#
_entry.id   2a7ce587227f3aec41c7494595078e9e
#
_cell.length_a   1.000
_cell.length_b   1.000
_cell.length_c   1.000
_cell.angle_alpha   90.00
_cell.angle_beta   90.00
_cell.angle_gamma   90.00
#
_symmetry.space_group_name_H-M   'P 1'
#
loop_
_entity.id
_entity.type
_entity.pdbx_description
1 polymer ?
#
loop_
_entity_poly.entity_id
_entity_poly.type
_entity_poly.pdbx_seq_one_letter_code
_entity_poly.pdbx_strand_id
1 'polypeptide(L)'
;MLIKLLILHFSLISWCFLETLYHPVYALPGQSTEEVGTWIQANPTLRPASGEQLFIQKSDTAAQRFSFQASVLPPGKVEFTHDRSKIRTERLAMYDAINGMTFERLQESLRIIYGLDIYEDYNHAQVVYKYPNQSAVNSARFAKTPIKEALQGELRVGDRYAYWIEVAQPREGKAFTGQMTVLLKTDLDKLEAELINR
;
A
#
# COMPACT_ATOMS: atom_id res chain seq x y z
N MET A 1 39.87 -54.21 47.53
CA MET A 1 38.47 -54.07 47.16
C MET A 1 38.29 -52.70 46.54
N LEU A 2 38.33 -52.60 45.17
CA LEU A 2 38.36 -51.35 44.42
C LEU A 2 36.95 -50.88 44.16
N ILE A 3 36.61 -49.68 44.65
CA ILE A 3 35.38 -48.96 44.27
C ILE A 3 35.69 -48.10 43.04
N LYS A 4 35.16 -48.53 41.89
CA LYS A 4 35.24 -47.75 40.65
C LYS A 4 34.27 -46.57 40.72
N LEU A 5 34.80 -45.36 40.76
CA LEU A 5 34.05 -44.09 40.65
C LEU A 5 33.70 -43.88 39.20
N LEU A 6 32.41 -44.00 38.88
CA LEU A 6 31.86 -43.76 37.57
C LEU A 6 31.59 -42.26 37.42
N ILE A 7 32.45 -41.53 36.72
CA ILE A 7 32.25 -40.12 36.42
C ILE A 7 31.29 -40.04 35.23
N LEU A 8 30.06 -39.66 35.52
CA LEU A 8 29.05 -39.38 34.51
C LEU A 8 29.28 -37.98 33.90
N HIS A 9 29.82 -37.95 32.69
CA HIS A 9 29.97 -36.72 31.94
C HIS A 9 28.57 -36.33 31.39
N PHE A 10 27.94 -35.39 32.06
CA PHE A 10 26.72 -34.73 31.55
C PHE A 10 27.15 -33.70 30.51
N SER A 11 27.14 -34.12 29.23
CA SER A 11 27.37 -33.21 28.12
C SER A 11 26.13 -32.31 27.96
N LEU A 12 26.22 -31.10 28.48
CA LEU A 12 25.24 -30.01 28.21
C LEU A 12 25.40 -29.62 26.74
N ILE A 13 24.58 -30.21 25.88
CA ILE A 13 24.36 -29.70 24.54
C ILE A 13 23.56 -28.41 24.71
N SER A 14 24.29 -27.29 24.74
CA SER A 14 23.70 -25.95 24.61
C SER A 14 23.09 -25.84 23.23
N TRP A 15 21.80 -26.10 23.13
CA TRP A 15 21.01 -25.82 21.94
C TRP A 15 20.85 -24.32 21.86
N CYS A 16 21.78 -23.65 21.18
CA CYS A 16 21.57 -22.30 20.72
C CYS A 16 20.39 -22.34 19.75
N PHE A 17 19.18 -22.07 20.27
CA PHE A 17 18.07 -21.64 19.46
C PHE A 17 18.50 -20.33 18.82
N LEU A 18 18.98 -20.41 17.59
CA LEU A 18 19.05 -19.27 16.69
C LEU A 18 17.59 -18.92 16.38
N GLU A 19 16.97 -18.12 17.24
CA GLU A 19 15.75 -17.41 16.89
C GLU A 19 16.13 -16.49 15.74
N THR A 20 16.01 -16.99 14.52
CA THR A 20 15.91 -16.14 13.36
C THR A 20 14.68 -15.30 13.62
N LEU A 21 14.91 -14.07 14.04
CA LEU A 21 13.88 -13.03 14.07
C LEU A 21 13.36 -12.93 12.64
N TYR A 22 12.35 -13.71 12.32
CA TYR A 22 11.52 -13.51 11.15
C TYR A 22 10.86 -12.16 11.34
N HIS A 23 11.56 -11.12 10.95
CA HIS A 23 10.90 -9.86 10.68
C HIS A 23 10.02 -10.14 9.45
N PRO A 24 8.70 -10.09 9.57
CA PRO A 24 7.87 -10.19 8.39
C PRO A 24 8.35 -9.10 7.43
N VAL A 25 8.91 -9.51 6.32
CA VAL A 25 9.29 -8.58 5.26
C VAL A 25 7.97 -8.12 4.66
N TYR A 26 7.55 -6.93 5.02
CA TYR A 26 6.42 -6.27 4.36
C TYR A 26 6.96 -5.58 3.11
N ALA A 27 6.26 -5.69 1.98
CA ALA A 27 6.48 -4.71 0.92
C ALA A 27 6.03 -3.38 1.48
N LEU A 28 6.91 -2.43 1.52
CA LEU A 28 6.59 -1.10 2.02
C LEU A 28 7.56 -0.10 1.40
N PRO A 29 7.11 1.12 1.15
CA PRO A 29 7.98 2.18 0.70
C PRO A 29 9.22 2.32 1.58
N GLY A 30 10.39 2.48 0.96
CA GLY A 30 11.70 2.53 1.62
C GLY A 30 12.53 1.26 1.47
N GLN A 31 11.94 0.13 1.12
CA GLN A 31 12.64 -1.11 0.81
C GLN A 31 13.18 -1.14 -0.61
N SER A 32 14.14 -2.03 -0.87
CA SER A 32 14.68 -2.25 -2.21
C SER A 32 13.65 -2.92 -3.12
N THR A 33 13.83 -2.79 -4.43
CA THR A 33 13.00 -3.47 -5.43
C THR A 33 13.08 -4.99 -5.30
N GLU A 34 14.21 -5.53 -4.87
CA GLU A 34 14.41 -6.97 -4.67
C GLU A 34 13.63 -7.48 -3.45
N GLU A 35 13.72 -6.79 -2.31
CA GLU A 35 12.96 -7.14 -1.10
C GLU A 35 11.45 -7.12 -1.36
N VAL A 36 10.96 -6.05 -2.00
CA VAL A 36 9.55 -5.92 -2.35
C VAL A 36 9.13 -6.99 -3.36
N GLY A 37 9.93 -7.25 -4.39
CA GLY A 37 9.66 -8.32 -5.35
C GLY A 37 9.58 -9.69 -4.68
N THR A 38 10.47 -10.00 -3.75
CA THR A 38 10.46 -11.26 -2.98
C THR A 38 9.21 -11.37 -2.12
N TRP A 39 8.84 -10.31 -1.44
CA TRP A 39 7.62 -10.29 -0.63
C TRP A 39 6.36 -10.49 -1.49
N ILE A 40 6.27 -9.82 -2.64
CA ILE A 40 5.16 -9.98 -3.58
C ILE A 40 5.01 -11.45 -3.98
N GLN A 41 6.11 -12.13 -4.33
CA GLN A 41 6.10 -13.54 -4.72
C GLN A 41 5.63 -14.46 -3.59
N ALA A 42 5.94 -14.12 -2.35
CA ALA A 42 5.55 -14.89 -1.17
C ALA A 42 4.13 -14.54 -0.64
N ASN A 43 3.54 -13.42 -1.09
CA ASN A 43 2.27 -12.94 -0.56
C ASN A 43 1.09 -13.79 -1.04
N PRO A 44 0.34 -14.46 -0.12
CA PRO A 44 -0.73 -15.39 -0.48
C PRO A 44 -1.95 -14.69 -1.11
N THR A 45 -2.10 -13.39 -0.91
CA THR A 45 -3.21 -12.61 -1.46
C THR A 45 -2.90 -12.11 -2.86
N LEU A 46 -1.66 -11.66 -3.09
CA LEU A 46 -1.25 -11.12 -4.39
C LEU A 46 -1.11 -12.20 -5.45
N ARG A 47 -0.55 -13.37 -5.12
CA ARG A 47 -0.41 -14.54 -6.01
C ARG A 47 0.00 -14.13 -7.43
N PRO A 48 1.18 -13.56 -7.63
CA PRO A 48 1.61 -13.06 -8.94
C PRO A 48 1.64 -14.19 -9.98
N ALA A 49 1.32 -13.84 -11.21
CA ALA A 49 1.52 -14.75 -12.34
C ALA A 49 3.02 -14.84 -12.70
N SER A 50 3.37 -15.85 -13.51
CA SER A 50 4.75 -15.98 -13.97
C SER A 50 5.20 -14.74 -14.73
N GLY A 51 6.31 -14.13 -14.27
CA GLY A 51 6.87 -12.90 -14.85
C GLY A 51 6.37 -11.60 -14.23
N GLU A 52 5.32 -11.61 -13.41
CA GLU A 52 4.93 -10.44 -12.62
C GLU A 52 5.88 -10.26 -11.44
N GLN A 53 6.40 -9.04 -11.26
CA GLN A 53 7.32 -8.70 -10.18
C GLN A 53 6.77 -7.54 -9.32
N LEU A 54 6.91 -6.31 -9.81
CA LEU A 54 6.48 -5.10 -9.09
C LEU A 54 5.10 -4.59 -9.52
N PHE A 55 4.54 -5.21 -10.55
CA PHE A 55 3.18 -4.92 -11.02
C PHE A 55 2.41 -6.22 -11.18
N ILE A 56 1.25 -6.29 -10.52
CA ILE A 56 0.36 -7.43 -10.52
C ILE A 56 -1.02 -6.96 -10.98
N GLN A 57 -1.62 -7.71 -11.86
CA GLN A 57 -2.97 -7.43 -12.31
C GLN A 57 -3.82 -8.70 -12.25
N LYS A 58 -5.00 -8.59 -11.66
CA LYS A 58 -6.00 -9.66 -11.61
C LYS A 58 -7.32 -9.19 -12.16
N SER A 59 -7.97 -10.06 -12.89
CA SER A 59 -9.30 -9.84 -13.44
C SER A 59 -10.10 -11.11 -13.25
N ASP A 60 -10.86 -11.18 -12.16
CA ASP A 60 -11.74 -12.34 -11.91
C ASP A 60 -12.87 -12.38 -12.95
N THR A 61 -13.36 -11.19 -13.32
CA THR A 61 -14.33 -11.00 -14.42
C THR A 61 -14.03 -9.68 -15.14
N ALA A 62 -14.66 -9.46 -16.29
CA ALA A 62 -14.57 -8.18 -16.99
C ALA A 62 -15.09 -7.00 -16.13
N ALA A 63 -15.97 -7.30 -15.16
CA ALA A 63 -16.58 -6.31 -14.26
C ALA A 63 -15.77 -6.07 -12.97
N GLN A 64 -14.73 -6.87 -12.69
CA GLN A 64 -13.93 -6.78 -11.47
C GLN A 64 -12.45 -6.91 -11.80
N ARG A 65 -11.69 -5.90 -11.43
CA ARG A 65 -10.24 -5.85 -11.64
C ARG A 65 -9.54 -5.30 -10.41
N PHE A 66 -8.40 -5.88 -10.13
CA PHE A 66 -7.48 -5.46 -9.08
C PHE A 66 -6.10 -5.30 -9.68
N SER A 67 -5.36 -4.28 -9.25
CA SER A 67 -3.93 -4.17 -9.53
C SER A 67 -3.17 -3.71 -8.29
N PHE A 68 -1.97 -4.25 -8.14
CA PHE A 68 -0.97 -3.82 -7.18
C PHE A 68 0.26 -3.35 -7.96
N GLN A 69 0.81 -2.21 -7.59
CA GLN A 69 2.00 -1.66 -8.22
C GLN A 69 2.94 -1.06 -7.18
N ALA A 70 4.15 -1.60 -7.09
CA ALA A 70 5.25 -0.98 -6.38
C ALA A 70 6.11 -0.15 -7.35
N SER A 71 6.49 1.05 -6.98
CA SER A 71 7.20 1.98 -7.86
C SER A 71 8.34 2.70 -7.14
N VAL A 72 9.46 2.84 -7.82
CA VAL A 72 10.60 3.68 -7.40
C VAL A 72 10.35 5.18 -7.65
N LEU A 73 9.25 5.53 -8.31
CA LEU A 73 8.87 6.91 -8.56
C LEU A 73 7.97 7.43 -7.43
N PRO A 74 8.07 8.72 -7.09
CA PRO A 74 7.14 9.36 -6.17
C PRO A 74 5.72 9.36 -6.76
N PRO A 75 4.67 9.47 -5.92
CA PRO A 75 3.30 9.53 -6.38
C PRO A 75 3.01 10.83 -7.14
N GLY A 76 1.92 10.82 -7.92
CA GLY A 76 1.48 11.99 -8.68
C GLY A 76 2.21 12.13 -10.02
N LYS A 77 2.56 13.36 -10.40
CA LYS A 77 3.30 13.63 -11.63
C LYS A 77 4.69 13.01 -11.56
N VAL A 78 5.10 12.43 -12.69
CA VAL A 78 6.42 11.81 -12.80
C VAL A 78 7.51 12.87 -12.72
N GLU A 79 8.37 12.72 -11.73
CA GLU A 79 9.60 13.47 -11.59
C GLU A 79 10.80 12.53 -11.64
N PHE A 80 11.91 13.01 -12.22
CA PHE A 80 13.14 12.25 -12.22
C PHE A 80 13.68 12.15 -10.79
N THR A 81 13.81 10.91 -10.30
CA THR A 81 14.49 10.64 -9.02
C THR A 81 15.90 10.13 -9.30
N HIS A 82 16.87 10.58 -8.52
CA HIS A 82 18.25 10.10 -8.62
C HIS A 82 18.39 8.70 -7.99
N ASP A 83 17.64 8.41 -6.94
CA ASP A 83 17.65 7.09 -6.29
C ASP A 83 16.50 6.24 -6.83
N ARG A 84 16.85 5.19 -7.59
CA ARG A 84 15.93 4.19 -8.11
C ARG A 84 16.09 2.83 -7.42
N SER A 85 16.83 2.79 -6.33
CA SER A 85 17.08 1.54 -5.61
C SER A 85 15.96 1.18 -4.65
N LYS A 86 15.14 2.14 -4.24
CA LYS A 86 14.08 1.98 -3.23
C LYS A 86 12.70 2.26 -3.79
N ILE A 87 11.76 1.44 -3.36
CA ILE A 87 10.33 1.68 -3.61
C ILE A 87 9.90 2.94 -2.86
N ARG A 88 9.24 3.86 -3.55
CA ARG A 88 8.71 5.10 -2.98
C ARG A 88 7.19 5.07 -2.79
N THR A 89 6.50 4.32 -3.65
CA THR A 89 5.05 4.18 -3.61
C THR A 89 4.61 2.76 -3.87
N GLU A 90 3.52 2.37 -3.21
CA GLU A 90 2.78 1.15 -3.51
C GLU A 90 1.31 1.50 -3.66
N ARG A 91 0.75 1.16 -4.80
CA ARG A 91 -0.61 1.49 -5.17
C ARG A 91 -1.46 0.23 -5.35
N LEU A 92 -2.57 0.19 -4.65
CA LEU A 92 -3.66 -0.74 -4.84
C LEU A 92 -4.74 -0.02 -5.64
N ALA A 93 -5.11 -0.52 -6.81
CA ALA A 93 -6.22 0.04 -7.57
C ALA A 93 -7.25 -1.03 -7.84
N MET A 94 -8.51 -0.67 -7.69
CA MET A 94 -9.64 -1.56 -7.83
C MET A 94 -10.71 -0.98 -8.74
N TYR A 95 -11.31 -1.86 -9.53
CA TYR A 95 -12.52 -1.60 -10.30
C TYR A 95 -13.54 -2.70 -10.00
N ASP A 96 -14.76 -2.32 -9.60
CA ASP A 96 -15.85 -3.26 -9.34
C ASP A 96 -17.19 -2.64 -9.80
N ALA A 97 -17.64 -3.03 -10.99
CA ALA A 97 -18.89 -2.55 -11.55
C ALA A 97 -20.12 -3.25 -10.92
N ILE A 98 -19.93 -4.36 -10.20
CA ILE A 98 -21.03 -5.12 -9.59
C ILE A 98 -21.39 -4.53 -8.23
N ASN A 99 -20.39 -4.46 -7.32
CA ASN A 99 -20.62 -4.06 -5.94
C ASN A 99 -20.35 -2.57 -5.71
N GLY A 100 -19.59 -1.93 -6.60
CA GLY A 100 -19.11 -0.57 -6.45
C GLY A 100 -17.86 -0.48 -5.57
N MET A 101 -17.32 0.74 -5.46
CA MET A 101 -16.11 1.04 -4.69
C MET A 101 -16.42 2.06 -3.61
N THR A 102 -15.93 1.80 -2.40
CA THR A 102 -16.05 2.70 -1.24
C THR A 102 -14.71 2.88 -0.56
N PHE A 103 -14.60 3.89 0.30
CA PHE A 103 -13.40 4.10 1.12
C PHE A 103 -13.14 2.89 2.04
N GLU A 104 -14.18 2.32 2.64
CA GLU A 104 -14.07 1.17 3.55
C GLU A 104 -13.50 -0.05 2.84
N ARG A 105 -13.89 -0.31 1.58
CA ARG A 105 -13.33 -1.41 0.78
C ARG A 105 -11.85 -1.21 0.47
N LEU A 106 -11.44 0.03 0.20
CA LEU A 106 -10.02 0.36 -0.02
C LEU A 106 -9.22 0.23 1.28
N GLN A 107 -9.75 0.67 2.41
CA GLN A 107 -9.14 0.49 3.73
C GLN A 107 -9.00 -0.99 4.08
N GLU A 108 -10.04 -1.79 3.83
CA GLU A 108 -9.99 -3.24 4.07
C GLU A 108 -8.93 -3.92 3.18
N SER A 109 -8.73 -3.47 1.94
CA SER A 109 -7.67 -4.00 1.09
C SER A 109 -6.27 -3.73 1.66
N LEU A 110 -6.08 -2.58 2.34
CA LEU A 110 -4.85 -2.27 3.05
C LEU A 110 -4.59 -3.31 4.15
N ARG A 111 -5.61 -3.60 4.97
CA ARG A 111 -5.55 -4.60 6.04
C ARG A 111 -5.25 -6.01 5.51
N ILE A 112 -5.90 -6.40 4.42
CA ILE A 112 -5.74 -7.75 3.83
C ILE A 112 -4.32 -7.94 3.25
N ILE A 113 -3.73 -6.91 2.65
CA ILE A 113 -2.44 -7.02 1.96
C ILE A 113 -1.28 -6.81 2.92
N TYR A 114 -1.35 -5.83 3.80
CA TYR A 114 -0.23 -5.43 4.67
C TYR A 114 -0.40 -5.86 6.14
N GLY A 115 -1.58 -6.34 6.53
CA GLY A 115 -1.85 -6.72 7.91
C GLY A 115 -2.28 -5.56 8.81
N LEU A 116 -2.40 -5.89 10.12
CA LEU A 116 -2.95 -4.95 11.11
C LEU A 116 -2.06 -3.75 11.37
N ASP A 117 -0.75 -3.91 11.42
CA ASP A 117 0.18 -2.83 11.78
C ASP A 117 0.08 -1.62 10.86
N ILE A 118 -0.04 -1.86 9.55
CA ILE A 118 -0.17 -0.79 8.55
C ILE A 118 -1.59 -0.24 8.52
N TYR A 119 -2.58 -1.10 8.75
CA TYR A 119 -3.97 -0.68 8.87
C TYR A 119 -4.17 0.24 10.10
N GLU A 120 -3.55 -0.06 11.23
CA GLU A 120 -3.58 0.77 12.44
C GLU A 120 -2.84 2.09 12.23
N ASP A 121 -1.66 2.08 11.60
CA ASP A 121 -0.94 3.31 11.23
C ASP A 121 -1.83 4.23 10.37
N TYR A 122 -2.56 3.64 9.40
CA TYR A 122 -3.54 4.38 8.58
C TYR A 122 -4.70 4.94 9.42
N ASN A 123 -5.27 4.14 10.33
CA ASN A 123 -6.44 4.54 11.12
C ASN A 123 -6.11 5.69 12.10
N HIS A 124 -4.88 5.72 12.63
CA HIS A 124 -4.40 6.80 13.50
C HIS A 124 -3.82 7.98 12.71
N ALA A 125 -3.67 7.84 11.37
CA ALA A 125 -3.08 8.85 10.52
C ALA A 125 -3.93 10.12 10.47
N GLN A 126 -3.28 11.27 10.61
CA GLN A 126 -3.91 12.58 10.52
C GLN A 126 -4.24 12.93 9.08
N VAL A 127 -5.46 13.39 8.81
CA VAL A 127 -5.84 13.93 7.50
C VAL A 127 -5.17 15.28 7.31
N VAL A 128 -4.34 15.41 6.28
CA VAL A 128 -3.64 16.65 5.91
C VAL A 128 -4.36 17.38 4.77
N TYR A 129 -4.95 16.63 3.84
CA TYR A 129 -5.73 17.22 2.74
C TYR A 129 -6.92 16.34 2.38
N LYS A 130 -8.06 16.97 2.07
CA LYS A 130 -9.28 16.29 1.61
C LYS A 130 -9.91 17.06 0.45
N TYR A 131 -10.34 16.32 -0.55
CA TYR A 131 -10.94 16.88 -1.75
C TYR A 131 -12.14 16.05 -2.26
N PRO A 132 -12.99 16.62 -3.14
CA PRO A 132 -12.97 18.02 -3.54
C PRO A 132 -13.51 18.93 -2.43
N ASN A 133 -13.00 20.16 -2.36
CA ASN A 133 -13.68 21.19 -1.59
C ASN A 133 -14.83 21.81 -2.44
N GLN A 134 -15.75 22.54 -1.81
CA GLN A 134 -16.93 23.09 -2.49
C GLN A 134 -16.57 24.02 -3.66
N SER A 135 -15.49 24.79 -3.54
CA SER A 135 -14.99 25.68 -4.59
C SER A 135 -14.51 24.88 -5.80
N ALA A 136 -13.74 23.79 -5.57
CA ALA A 136 -13.27 22.91 -6.64
C ALA A 136 -14.45 22.24 -7.38
N VAL A 137 -15.48 21.79 -6.65
CA VAL A 137 -16.71 21.23 -7.24
C VAL A 137 -17.41 22.27 -8.14
N ASN A 138 -17.59 23.49 -7.66
CA ASN A 138 -18.23 24.55 -8.42
C ASN A 138 -17.43 24.91 -9.68
N SER A 139 -16.09 24.99 -9.55
CA SER A 139 -15.19 25.26 -10.67
C SER A 139 -15.24 24.14 -11.72
N ALA A 140 -15.23 22.88 -11.28
CA ALA A 140 -15.33 21.72 -12.17
C ALA A 140 -16.67 21.69 -12.93
N ARG A 141 -17.77 22.05 -12.27
CA ARG A 141 -19.10 22.19 -12.90
C ARG A 141 -19.12 23.29 -13.95
N PHE A 142 -18.60 24.46 -13.61
CA PHE A 142 -18.49 25.57 -14.54
C PHE A 142 -17.63 25.23 -15.76
N ALA A 143 -16.48 24.61 -15.53
CA ALA A 143 -15.58 24.17 -16.60
C ALA A 143 -16.04 22.92 -17.35
N LYS A 144 -17.17 22.31 -16.96
CA LYS A 144 -17.69 21.05 -17.52
C LYS A 144 -16.66 19.90 -17.51
N THR A 145 -15.96 19.76 -16.39
CA THR A 145 -14.96 18.70 -16.18
C THR A 145 -15.49 17.65 -15.19
N PRO A 146 -16.36 16.71 -15.62
CA PRO A 146 -17.06 15.78 -14.72
C PRO A 146 -16.11 14.84 -13.98
N ILE A 147 -14.95 14.53 -14.55
CA ILE A 147 -13.94 13.69 -13.87
C ILE A 147 -13.40 14.39 -12.63
N LYS A 148 -13.09 15.70 -12.71
CA LYS A 148 -12.61 16.46 -11.55
C LYS A 148 -13.69 16.59 -10.46
N GLU A 149 -14.96 16.69 -10.85
CA GLU A 149 -16.08 16.70 -9.90
C GLU A 149 -16.24 15.34 -9.20
N ALA A 150 -15.98 14.25 -9.93
CA ALA A 150 -16.17 12.89 -9.42
C ALA A 150 -15.05 12.43 -8.47
N LEU A 151 -13.84 12.97 -8.59
CA LEU A 151 -12.72 12.54 -7.76
C LEU A 151 -12.88 13.02 -6.33
N GLN A 152 -12.97 12.06 -5.42
CA GLN A 152 -13.03 12.28 -3.97
C GLN A 152 -11.91 11.53 -3.30
N GLY A 153 -11.18 12.18 -2.42
CA GLY A 153 -10.07 11.54 -1.75
C GLY A 153 -9.56 12.32 -0.57
N GLU A 154 -8.63 11.69 0.12
CA GLU A 154 -7.91 12.29 1.23
C GLU A 154 -6.46 11.82 1.27
N LEU A 155 -5.61 12.70 1.74
CA LEU A 155 -4.22 12.47 2.02
C LEU A 155 -4.03 12.48 3.53
N ARG A 156 -3.38 11.44 4.06
CA ARG A 156 -3.14 11.26 5.49
C ARG A 156 -1.65 11.07 5.77
N VAL A 157 -1.22 11.47 6.96
CA VAL A 157 0.11 11.19 7.47
C VAL A 157 0.03 10.38 8.75
N GLY A 158 0.57 9.14 8.71
CA GLY A 158 0.72 8.26 9.86
C GLY A 158 2.08 8.41 10.52
N ASP A 159 2.37 7.55 11.48
CA ASP A 159 3.67 7.53 12.15
C ASP A 159 4.76 7.03 11.22
N ARG A 160 4.46 6.01 10.41
CA ARG A 160 5.41 5.34 9.52
C ARG A 160 5.35 5.83 8.09
N TYR A 161 4.14 5.97 7.52
CA TYR A 161 3.90 6.27 6.10
C TYR A 161 2.92 7.41 5.92
N ALA A 162 2.84 7.90 4.68
CA ALA A 162 1.71 8.68 4.23
C ALA A 162 0.78 7.80 3.37
N TYR A 163 -0.48 8.19 3.28
CA TYR A 163 -1.53 7.41 2.63
C TYR A 163 -2.38 8.32 1.78
N TRP A 164 -2.61 7.91 0.54
CA TRP A 164 -3.52 8.58 -0.37
C TRP A 164 -4.61 7.63 -0.80
N ILE A 165 -5.86 7.96 -0.44
CA ILE A 165 -7.05 7.21 -0.84
C ILE A 165 -7.92 8.06 -1.75
N GLU A 166 -8.40 7.48 -2.84
CA GLU A 166 -9.23 8.19 -3.82
C GLU A 166 -10.28 7.24 -4.42
N VAL A 167 -11.49 7.73 -4.60
CA VAL A 167 -12.55 7.08 -5.36
C VAL A 167 -13.07 8.03 -6.42
N ALA A 168 -13.52 7.50 -7.56
CA ALA A 168 -14.23 8.27 -8.57
C ALA A 168 -15.73 8.10 -8.35
N GLN A 169 -16.33 9.00 -7.58
CA GLN A 169 -17.76 9.03 -7.25
C GLN A 169 -18.50 9.94 -8.22
N PRO A 170 -19.24 9.40 -9.19
CA PRO A 170 -20.06 10.24 -10.08
C PRO A 170 -21.18 10.93 -9.29
N ARG A 171 -21.76 11.98 -9.86
CA ARG A 171 -22.88 12.72 -9.25
C ARG A 171 -24.06 11.79 -9.00
N GLU A 172 -24.32 10.90 -9.92
CA GLU A 172 -25.36 9.88 -9.83
C GLU A 172 -24.77 8.49 -9.94
N GLY A 173 -25.32 7.54 -9.16
CA GLY A 173 -24.87 6.16 -9.17
C GLY A 173 -23.77 5.85 -8.17
N LYS A 174 -23.08 4.73 -8.40
CA LYS A 174 -22.00 4.22 -7.54
C LYS A 174 -20.63 4.60 -8.10
N ALA A 175 -19.66 4.79 -7.23
CA ALA A 175 -18.27 4.73 -7.64
C ALA A 175 -17.92 3.28 -8.05
N PHE A 176 -17.18 3.11 -9.15
CA PHE A 176 -16.75 1.78 -9.61
C PHE A 176 -15.25 1.60 -9.51
N THR A 177 -14.51 2.68 -9.33
CA THR A 177 -13.06 2.64 -9.27
C THR A 177 -12.55 3.45 -8.09
N GLY A 178 -11.46 2.98 -7.51
CA GLY A 178 -10.74 3.65 -6.45
C GLY A 178 -9.33 3.12 -6.30
N GLN A 179 -8.54 3.85 -5.53
CA GLN A 179 -7.16 3.49 -5.22
C GLN A 179 -6.79 3.81 -3.78
N MET A 180 -5.88 3.02 -3.25
CA MET A 180 -5.15 3.26 -2.01
C MET A 180 -3.66 3.26 -2.35
N THR A 181 -2.95 4.29 -1.95
CA THR A 181 -1.51 4.42 -2.15
C THR A 181 -0.83 4.60 -0.81
N VAL A 182 0.15 3.75 -0.52
CA VAL A 182 1.10 3.92 0.59
C VAL A 182 2.35 4.58 0.00
N LEU A 183 2.87 5.62 0.64
CA LEU A 183 4.01 6.37 0.13
C LEU A 183 4.97 6.80 1.24
N LEU A 184 6.20 7.12 0.86
CA LEU A 184 7.15 7.71 1.79
C LEU A 184 6.65 9.08 2.26
N LYS A 185 6.80 9.36 3.56
CA LYS A 185 6.44 10.68 4.14
C LYS A 185 7.21 11.83 3.48
N THR A 186 8.39 11.57 2.95
CA THR A 186 9.19 12.57 2.21
C THR A 186 8.55 13.04 0.91
N ASP A 187 7.58 12.29 0.39
CA ASP A 187 6.86 12.61 -0.85
C ASP A 187 5.49 13.28 -0.60
N LEU A 188 5.15 13.47 0.68
CA LEU A 188 3.85 13.99 1.10
C LEU A 188 3.61 15.41 0.56
N ASP A 189 4.53 16.34 0.83
CA ASP A 189 4.38 17.76 0.47
C ASP A 189 4.24 17.96 -1.05
N LYS A 190 5.00 17.16 -1.82
CA LYS A 190 4.89 17.16 -3.28
C LYS A 190 3.49 16.74 -3.73
N LEU A 191 3.01 15.62 -3.21
CA LEU A 191 1.69 15.11 -3.59
C LEU A 191 0.58 16.04 -3.14
N GLU A 192 0.64 16.60 -1.94
CA GLU A 192 -0.32 17.57 -1.44
C GLU A 192 -0.42 18.79 -2.35
N ALA A 193 0.75 19.38 -2.71
CA ALA A 193 0.79 20.52 -3.63
C ALA A 193 0.18 20.20 -5.00
N GLU A 194 0.40 18.98 -5.52
CA GLU A 194 -0.21 18.56 -6.78
C GLU A 194 -1.72 18.36 -6.69
N LEU A 195 -2.21 17.79 -5.58
CA LEU A 195 -3.64 17.57 -5.37
C LEU A 195 -4.40 18.88 -5.17
N ILE A 196 -3.79 19.86 -4.50
CA ILE A 196 -4.35 21.22 -4.34
C ILE A 196 -4.48 21.93 -5.70
N ASN A 197 -3.50 21.73 -6.60
CA ASN A 197 -3.44 22.36 -7.91
C ASN A 197 -4.08 21.53 -9.04
N ARG A 198 -4.78 20.47 -8.72
CA ARG A 198 -5.44 19.56 -9.67
C ARG A 198 -6.78 20.16 -10.20
#